data_bd090c575f576885fe1b5bf504c30838
#
_entry.id   bd090c575f576885fe1b5bf504c30838
#
_cell.length_a   1.000
_cell.length_b   1.000
_cell.length_c   1.000
_cell.angle_alpha   90.00
_cell.angle_beta   90.00
_cell.angle_gamma   90.00
#
_symmetry.space_group_name_H-M   'P 1'
#
loop_
_entity.id
_entity.type
_entity.pdbx_description
1 polymer ?
#
loop_
_entity_poly.entity_id
_entity_poly.type
_entity_poly.pdbx_seq_one_letter_code
_entity_poly.pdbx_strand_id
1 'polypeptide(L)'
;MTASPLVNALVQVYAFVQTPVTQPVPDVPLSLQPTAYRAAIAAGAVPVDIRSHRKRRLDGALLGALAVDAAEALDLLTPGSPTSLRTATADRRWVVVSDDGHEAEWLAWHLQARGVSGAVFVVGGFRGLRRDGINGQISAGELAVFSAH
;
A
#
# COMPACT_ATOMS: atom_id res chain seq x y z
N MET A 1 37.42 24.11 -29.85
CA MET A 1 37.04 24.94 -28.71
C MET A 1 36.43 24.11 -27.63
N THR A 2 37.05 24.11 -26.49
CA THR A 2 36.52 23.40 -25.33
C THR A 2 35.35 24.18 -24.73
N ALA A 3 34.25 23.49 -24.45
CA ALA A 3 33.15 24.10 -23.72
C ALA A 3 33.64 24.67 -22.38
N SER A 4 33.08 25.80 -21.95
CA SER A 4 33.47 26.41 -20.69
C SER A 4 33.18 25.45 -19.53
N PRO A 5 33.99 25.46 -18.45
CA PRO A 5 33.74 24.61 -17.27
C PRO A 5 32.37 24.80 -16.68
N LEU A 6 31.76 25.98 -16.80
CA LEU A 6 30.41 26.28 -16.33
C LEU A 6 29.34 25.50 -17.09
N VAL A 7 29.49 25.33 -18.41
CA VAL A 7 28.53 24.56 -19.20
C VAL A 7 28.58 23.08 -18.83
N ASN A 8 29.78 22.55 -18.62
CA ASN A 8 29.96 21.18 -18.20
C ASN A 8 29.38 20.95 -16.80
N ALA A 9 29.55 21.89 -15.87
CA ALA A 9 28.98 21.81 -14.54
C ALA A 9 27.44 21.80 -14.57
N LEU A 10 26.83 22.62 -15.41
CA LEU A 10 25.37 22.69 -15.58
C LEU A 10 24.83 21.36 -16.17
N VAL A 11 25.51 20.81 -17.16
CA VAL A 11 25.11 19.52 -17.76
C VAL A 11 25.22 18.39 -16.74
N GLN A 12 26.24 18.39 -15.91
CA GLN A 12 26.39 17.38 -14.86
C GLN A 12 25.32 17.50 -13.77
N VAL A 13 24.98 18.72 -13.34
CA VAL A 13 23.91 18.97 -12.37
C VAL A 13 22.57 18.54 -12.94
N TYR A 14 22.31 18.85 -14.20
CA TYR A 14 21.07 18.44 -14.87
C TYR A 14 20.98 16.91 -14.97
N ALA A 15 22.04 16.25 -15.38
CA ALA A 15 22.09 14.79 -15.43
C ALA A 15 21.92 14.16 -14.04
N PHE A 16 22.48 14.75 -12.99
CA PHE A 16 22.34 14.29 -11.62
C PHE A 16 20.90 14.44 -11.12
N VAL A 17 20.23 15.54 -11.43
CA VAL A 17 18.83 15.78 -11.06
C VAL A 17 17.91 14.82 -11.81
N GLN A 18 18.23 14.45 -13.05
CA GLN A 18 17.44 13.47 -13.79
C GLN A 18 17.69 12.02 -13.36
N THR A 19 18.88 11.71 -12.86
CA THR A 19 19.24 10.35 -12.43
C THR A 19 18.37 9.87 -11.25
N PRO A 20 18.02 10.69 -10.23
CA PRO A 20 17.09 10.27 -9.19
C PRO A 20 15.65 10.12 -9.67
N VAL A 21 15.28 10.77 -10.79
CA VAL A 21 13.94 10.64 -11.38
C VAL A 21 13.78 9.27 -12.07
N THR A 22 14.87 8.63 -12.47
CA THR A 22 14.87 7.23 -12.84
C THR A 22 14.99 6.35 -11.60
N GLN A 23 14.07 6.53 -10.66
CA GLN A 23 13.93 5.56 -9.59
C GLN A 23 13.62 4.21 -10.23
N PRO A 24 14.21 3.11 -9.73
CA PRO A 24 13.87 1.82 -10.24
C PRO A 24 12.36 1.68 -10.16
N VAL A 25 11.74 1.42 -11.31
CA VAL A 25 10.33 1.05 -11.34
C VAL A 25 10.21 -0.12 -10.37
N PRO A 26 9.41 0.00 -9.31
CA PRO A 26 9.29 -1.11 -8.38
C PRO A 26 8.86 -2.35 -9.17
N ASP A 27 9.50 -3.47 -8.91
CA ASP A 27 9.16 -4.74 -9.54
C ASP A 27 7.70 -5.14 -9.24
N VAL A 28 7.10 -4.45 -8.29
CA VAL A 28 5.70 -4.64 -7.91
C VAL A 28 4.91 -3.43 -8.39
N PRO A 29 3.86 -3.61 -9.22
CA PRO A 29 3.01 -2.51 -9.62
C PRO A 29 2.35 -1.87 -8.41
N LEU A 30 2.06 -0.57 -8.48
CA LEU A 30 1.42 0.18 -7.41
C LEU A 30 0.01 -0.33 -7.12
N SER A 31 -0.70 -0.80 -8.14
CA SER A 31 -2.10 -1.22 -8.04
C SER A 31 -2.23 -2.74 -8.03
N LEU A 32 -3.21 -3.21 -7.28
CA LEU A 32 -3.60 -4.61 -7.20
C LEU A 32 -5.07 -4.72 -7.59
N GLN A 33 -5.37 -5.56 -8.58
CA GLN A 33 -6.76 -5.83 -8.94
C GLN A 33 -7.44 -6.64 -7.84
N PRO A 34 -8.75 -6.43 -7.61
CA PRO A 34 -9.47 -7.21 -6.59
C PRO A 34 -9.32 -8.72 -6.76
N THR A 35 -9.31 -9.21 -7.99
CA THR A 35 -9.15 -10.65 -8.29
C THR A 35 -7.80 -11.20 -7.86
N ALA A 36 -6.78 -10.37 -7.70
CA ALA A 36 -5.44 -10.77 -7.26
C ALA A 36 -5.26 -10.67 -5.73
N TYR A 37 -6.24 -10.16 -5.01
CA TYR A 37 -6.15 -9.88 -3.58
C TYR A 37 -5.86 -11.15 -2.76
N ARG A 38 -6.65 -12.20 -2.94
CA ARG A 38 -6.49 -13.44 -2.16
C ARG A 38 -5.13 -14.08 -2.38
N ALA A 39 -4.65 -14.10 -3.63
CA ALA A 39 -3.34 -14.64 -3.94
C ALA A 39 -2.21 -13.82 -3.29
N ALA A 40 -2.33 -12.50 -3.26
CA ALA A 40 -1.37 -11.63 -2.61
C ALA A 40 -1.29 -11.89 -1.10
N ILE A 41 -2.44 -12.03 -0.44
CA ILE A 41 -2.49 -12.34 0.99
C ILE A 41 -1.92 -13.72 1.27
N ALA A 42 -2.27 -14.71 0.45
CA ALA A 42 -1.71 -16.07 0.57
C ALA A 42 -0.20 -16.09 0.39
N ALA A 43 0.36 -15.18 -0.41
CA ALA A 43 1.79 -15.03 -0.63
C ALA A 43 2.50 -14.20 0.47
N GLY A 44 1.79 -13.78 1.51
CA GLY A 44 2.36 -13.10 2.67
C GLY A 44 2.17 -11.59 2.71
N ALA A 45 1.43 -11.00 1.77
CA ALA A 45 1.06 -9.59 1.86
C ALA A 45 0.10 -9.36 3.03
N VAL A 46 0.19 -8.18 3.63
CA VAL A 46 -0.61 -7.83 4.81
C VAL A 46 -1.61 -6.75 4.41
N PRO A 47 -2.92 -7.03 4.53
CA PRO A 47 -3.93 -6.03 4.20
C PRO A 47 -4.04 -4.98 5.31
N VAL A 48 -4.20 -3.74 4.90
CA VAL A 48 -4.36 -2.59 5.80
C VAL A 48 -5.63 -1.85 5.39
N ASP A 49 -6.58 -1.81 6.30
CA ASP A 49 -7.87 -1.15 6.09
C ASP A 49 -7.81 0.26 6.69
N ILE A 50 -7.78 1.25 5.81
CA ILE A 50 -7.73 2.66 6.21
C ILE A 50 -9.10 3.36 6.18
N ARG A 51 -10.18 2.59 6.01
CA ARG A 51 -11.53 3.15 6.09
C ARG A 51 -11.80 3.65 7.50
N SER A 52 -12.75 4.61 7.61
CA SER A 52 -13.20 5.07 8.92
C SER A 52 -13.85 3.93 9.71
N HIS A 53 -13.83 4.06 11.03
CA HIS A 53 -14.51 3.13 11.92
C HIS A 53 -16.00 3.01 11.57
N ARG A 54 -16.64 4.15 11.25
CA ARG A 54 -18.05 4.17 10.84
C ARG A 54 -18.28 3.34 9.58
N LYS A 55 -17.41 3.47 8.56
CA LYS A 55 -17.52 2.69 7.32
C LYS A 55 -17.36 1.20 7.58
N ARG A 56 -16.41 0.82 8.41
CA ARG A 56 -16.24 -0.60 8.77
C ARG A 56 -17.46 -1.15 9.50
N ARG A 57 -18.09 -0.36 10.34
CA ARG A 57 -19.33 -0.78 11.03
C ARG A 57 -20.50 -0.92 10.07
N LEU A 58 -20.63 -0.03 9.09
CA LEU A 58 -21.76 -0.04 8.15
C LEU A 58 -21.60 -1.12 7.07
N ASP A 59 -20.40 -1.26 6.51
CA ASP A 59 -20.15 -2.10 5.34
C ASP A 59 -19.44 -3.42 5.67
N GLY A 60 -19.10 -3.61 6.93
CA GLY A 60 -18.37 -4.79 7.40
C GLY A 60 -16.86 -4.58 7.46
N ALA A 61 -16.21 -5.34 8.32
CA ALA A 61 -14.75 -5.31 8.46
C ALA A 61 -14.08 -6.07 7.33
N LEU A 62 -12.87 -5.68 6.98
CA LEU A 62 -12.03 -6.45 6.08
C LEU A 62 -11.29 -7.51 6.93
N LEU A 63 -11.58 -8.77 6.68
CA LEU A 63 -11.04 -9.86 7.47
C LEU A 63 -9.52 -9.98 7.34
N GLY A 64 -8.88 -10.16 8.48
CA GLY A 64 -7.43 -10.30 8.54
C GLY A 64 -6.65 -8.99 8.31
N ALA A 65 -7.34 -7.89 8.08
CA ALA A 65 -6.70 -6.62 7.84
C ALA A 65 -6.35 -5.92 9.15
N LEU A 66 -5.22 -5.21 9.12
CA LEU A 66 -4.87 -4.25 10.15
C LEU A 66 -5.72 -3.00 9.92
N ALA A 67 -6.59 -2.68 10.87
CA ALA A 67 -7.43 -1.48 10.79
C ALA A 67 -6.68 -0.30 11.40
N VAL A 68 -6.40 0.70 10.60
CA VAL A 68 -5.69 1.91 11.04
C VAL A 68 -6.42 3.15 10.55
N ASP A 69 -6.26 4.24 11.28
CA ASP A 69 -6.78 5.54 10.86
C ASP A 69 -5.97 6.04 9.65
N ALA A 70 -6.67 6.50 8.61
CA ALA A 70 -6.03 7.00 7.40
C ALA A 70 -5.03 8.13 7.69
N ALA A 71 -5.34 9.00 8.65
CA ALA A 71 -4.46 10.11 9.03
C ALA A 71 -3.13 9.64 9.64
N GLU A 72 -3.10 8.49 10.28
CA GLU A 72 -1.93 7.95 10.95
C GLU A 72 -1.21 6.86 10.15
N ALA A 73 -1.86 6.34 9.11
CA ALA A 73 -1.39 5.15 8.39
C ALA A 73 0.00 5.33 7.79
N LEU A 74 0.29 6.47 7.19
CA LEU A 74 1.59 6.71 6.56
C LEU A 74 2.74 6.59 7.57
N ASP A 75 2.60 7.19 8.74
CA ASP A 75 3.64 7.13 9.77
C ASP A 75 3.72 5.75 10.42
N LEU A 76 2.58 5.11 10.66
CA LEU A 76 2.54 3.75 11.22
C LEU A 76 3.23 2.72 10.33
N LEU A 77 3.12 2.87 9.02
CA LEU A 77 3.64 1.91 8.05
C LEU A 77 5.02 2.26 7.50
N THR A 78 5.54 3.46 7.80
CA THR A 78 6.86 3.89 7.37
C THR A 78 7.92 3.40 8.36
N PRO A 79 8.94 2.66 7.91
CA PRO A 79 10.04 2.24 8.77
C PRO A 79 10.77 3.44 9.38
N GLY A 80 11.09 3.36 10.67
CA GLY A 80 11.89 4.38 11.35
C GLY A 80 11.16 5.65 11.74
N SER A 81 9.85 5.77 11.47
CA SER A 81 9.07 6.91 11.97
C SER A 81 8.88 6.78 13.50
N PRO A 82 8.62 7.89 14.20
CA PRO A 82 8.42 7.84 15.67
C PRO A 82 7.26 6.95 16.11
N THR A 83 6.24 6.79 15.28
CA THR A 83 5.05 5.98 15.57
C THR A 83 5.01 4.68 14.77
N SER A 84 6.10 4.32 14.12
CA SER A 84 6.20 3.14 13.26
C SER A 84 5.83 1.85 14.01
N LEU A 85 5.03 1.01 13.36
CA LEU A 85 4.78 -0.33 13.86
C LEU A 85 6.07 -1.15 13.85
N ARG A 86 6.19 -2.09 14.78
CA ARG A 86 7.35 -3.00 14.83
C ARG A 86 7.50 -3.82 13.56
N THR A 87 6.38 -4.12 12.92
CA THR A 87 6.34 -4.91 11.68
C THR A 87 6.52 -4.05 10.43
N ALA A 88 6.63 -2.73 10.57
CA ALA A 88 6.84 -1.81 9.46
C ALA A 88 8.30 -1.82 9.03
N THR A 89 8.64 -2.70 8.12
CA THR A 89 9.96 -2.83 7.51
C THR A 89 9.91 -2.47 6.04
N ALA A 90 11.06 -2.16 5.44
CA ALA A 90 11.11 -1.73 4.04
C ALA A 90 10.68 -2.83 3.05
N ASP A 91 10.80 -4.09 3.44
CA ASP A 91 10.44 -5.26 2.63
C ASP A 91 8.99 -5.72 2.84
N ARG A 92 8.23 -5.03 3.71
CA ARG A 92 6.84 -5.38 3.96
C ARG A 92 5.99 -5.12 2.71
N ARG A 93 5.11 -6.05 2.42
CA ARG A 93 4.14 -5.93 1.32
C ARG A 93 2.78 -5.58 1.91
N TRP A 94 2.51 -4.28 2.00
CA TRP A 94 1.24 -3.77 2.47
C TRP A 94 0.24 -3.71 1.31
N VAL A 95 -0.95 -4.23 1.52
CA VAL A 95 -2.08 -4.06 0.59
C VAL A 95 -3.05 -3.10 1.24
N VAL A 96 -3.03 -1.86 0.77
CA VAL A 96 -3.83 -0.77 1.37
C VAL A 96 -5.22 -0.77 0.74
N VAL A 97 -6.23 -0.73 1.59
CA VAL A 97 -7.63 -0.74 1.19
C VAL A 97 -8.36 0.46 1.79
N SER A 98 -8.86 1.33 0.93
CA SER A 98 -9.80 2.39 1.28
C SER A 98 -11.19 2.04 0.73
N ASP A 99 -12.17 2.92 0.91
CA ASP A 99 -13.53 2.65 0.46
C ASP A 99 -13.63 2.45 -1.07
N ASP A 100 -13.05 3.38 -1.83
CA ASP A 100 -13.08 3.39 -3.31
C ASP A 100 -11.70 3.26 -3.97
N GLY A 101 -10.64 3.23 -3.20
CA GLY A 101 -9.27 3.10 -3.66
C GLY A 101 -8.48 4.41 -3.77
N HIS A 102 -9.09 5.57 -3.71
CA HIS A 102 -8.40 6.85 -3.91
C HIS A 102 -7.42 7.19 -2.78
N GLU A 103 -7.86 7.12 -1.53
CA GLU A 103 -6.98 7.35 -0.38
C GLU A 103 -5.88 6.31 -0.30
N ALA A 104 -6.20 5.06 -0.61
CA ALA A 104 -5.25 3.97 -0.61
C ALA A 104 -4.17 4.14 -1.69
N GLU A 105 -4.54 4.63 -2.86
CA GLU A 105 -3.59 4.94 -3.93
C GLU A 105 -2.58 5.99 -3.49
N TRP A 106 -3.06 7.08 -2.90
CA TRP A 106 -2.22 8.14 -2.37
C TRP A 106 -1.26 7.59 -1.31
N LEU A 107 -1.76 6.80 -0.39
CA LEU A 107 -0.94 6.23 0.69
C LEU A 107 0.11 5.25 0.15
N ALA A 108 -0.27 4.37 -0.75
CA ALA A 108 0.66 3.42 -1.35
C ALA A 108 1.78 4.13 -2.12
N TRP A 109 1.43 5.20 -2.85
CA TRP A 109 2.41 6.00 -3.57
C TRP A 109 3.41 6.65 -2.61
N HIS A 110 2.94 7.22 -1.51
CA HIS A 110 3.82 7.82 -0.50
C HIS A 110 4.68 6.78 0.22
N LEU A 111 4.15 5.61 0.50
CA LEU A 111 4.92 4.52 1.10
C LEU A 111 6.04 4.06 0.16
N GLN A 112 5.76 3.91 -1.12
CA GLN A 112 6.79 3.56 -2.10
C GLN A 112 7.86 4.65 -2.19
N ALA A 113 7.46 5.92 -2.17
CA ALA A 113 8.40 7.04 -2.16
C ALA A 113 9.30 7.05 -0.92
N ARG A 114 8.84 6.48 0.19
CA ARG A 114 9.60 6.34 1.43
C ARG A 114 10.42 5.04 1.51
N GLY A 115 10.51 4.29 0.42
CA GLY A 115 11.32 3.08 0.34
C GLY A 115 10.58 1.77 0.64
N VAL A 116 9.27 1.81 0.88
CA VAL A 116 8.45 0.61 1.04
C VAL A 116 7.94 0.19 -0.33
N SER A 117 8.80 -0.46 -1.11
CA SER A 117 8.56 -0.76 -2.53
C SER A 117 7.41 -1.75 -2.76
N GLY A 118 7.08 -2.57 -1.77
CA GLY A 118 6.01 -3.56 -1.84
C GLY A 118 4.64 -3.04 -1.46
N ALA A 119 4.48 -1.74 -1.15
CA ALA A 119 3.19 -1.17 -0.83
C ALA A 119 2.34 -1.01 -2.09
N VAL A 120 1.14 -1.57 -2.08
CA VAL A 120 0.19 -1.51 -3.18
C VAL A 120 -1.19 -1.14 -2.65
N PHE A 121 -2.08 -0.70 -3.53
CA PHE A 121 -3.47 -0.46 -3.18
C PHE A 121 -4.41 -1.30 -4.03
N VAL A 122 -5.59 -1.59 -3.51
CA VAL A 122 -6.62 -2.34 -4.24
C VAL A 122 -7.43 -1.37 -5.12
N VAL A 123 -7.46 -1.63 -6.41
CA VAL A 123 -8.26 -0.86 -7.37
C VAL A 123 -9.75 -0.99 -7.01
N GLY A 124 -10.44 0.14 -6.92
CA GLY A 124 -11.83 0.17 -6.50
C GLY A 124 -12.04 -0.03 -4.99
N GLY A 125 -10.98 -0.27 -4.23
CA GLY A 125 -11.00 -0.38 -2.79
C GLY A 125 -11.88 -1.51 -2.26
N PHE A 126 -12.42 -1.31 -1.07
CA PHE A 126 -13.32 -2.29 -0.44
C PHE A 126 -14.56 -2.58 -1.29
N ARG A 127 -15.09 -1.56 -1.96
CA ARG A 127 -16.23 -1.75 -2.88
C ARG A 127 -15.88 -2.69 -4.03
N GLY A 128 -14.68 -2.57 -4.59
CA GLY A 128 -14.19 -3.47 -5.63
C GLY A 128 -14.04 -4.90 -5.15
N LEU A 129 -13.47 -5.10 -3.97
CA LEU A 129 -13.35 -6.41 -3.34
C LEU A 129 -14.73 -7.03 -3.14
N ARG A 130 -15.66 -6.26 -2.61
CA ARG A 130 -17.02 -6.73 -2.33
C ARG A 130 -17.77 -7.10 -3.61
N ARG A 131 -17.59 -6.31 -4.68
CA ARG A 131 -18.19 -6.59 -5.99
C ARG A 131 -17.71 -7.93 -6.53
N ASP A 132 -16.46 -8.27 -6.32
CA ASP A 132 -15.87 -9.53 -6.77
C ASP A 132 -16.10 -10.68 -5.78
N GLY A 133 -16.96 -10.48 -4.79
CA GLY A 133 -17.31 -11.52 -3.80
C GLY A 133 -16.20 -11.80 -2.79
N ILE A 134 -15.23 -10.90 -2.68
CA ILE A 134 -14.11 -11.03 -1.74
C ILE A 134 -14.48 -10.28 -0.47
N ASN A 135 -14.42 -10.98 0.65
CA ASN A 135 -14.70 -10.41 1.96
C ASN A 135 -16.11 -9.82 2.10
N GLY A 136 -17.09 -10.42 1.47
CA GLY A 136 -18.48 -10.05 1.70
C GLY A 136 -18.87 -10.35 3.13
N GLN A 137 -19.21 -11.61 3.40
CA GLN A 137 -19.59 -12.09 4.72
C GLN A 137 -18.74 -13.31 5.07
N ILE A 138 -18.40 -13.43 6.34
CA ILE A 138 -17.79 -14.66 6.85
C ILE A 138 -18.79 -15.78 6.66
N SER A 139 -18.42 -16.81 5.92
CA SER A 139 -19.25 -18.02 5.87
C SER A 139 -19.25 -18.71 7.23
N ALA A 140 -20.30 -19.47 7.50
CA ALA A 140 -20.38 -20.23 8.74
C ALA A 140 -19.17 -21.17 8.94
N GLY A 141 -18.61 -21.69 7.84
CA GLY A 141 -17.42 -22.52 7.89
C GLY A 141 -16.16 -21.75 8.27
N GLU A 142 -15.99 -20.53 7.73
CA GLU A 142 -14.88 -19.65 8.09
C GLU A 142 -14.97 -19.21 9.55
N LEU A 143 -16.17 -18.89 10.02
CA LEU A 143 -16.40 -18.54 11.41
C LEU A 143 -16.03 -19.69 12.35
N ALA A 144 -16.35 -20.93 11.97
CA ALA A 144 -16.02 -22.11 12.76
C ALA A 144 -14.49 -22.30 12.87
N VAL A 145 -13.74 -22.04 11.80
CA VAL A 145 -12.28 -22.11 11.81
C VAL A 145 -11.68 -21.06 12.76
N PHE A 146 -12.20 -19.84 12.75
CA PHE A 146 -11.74 -18.79 13.67
C PHE A 146 -12.12 -19.05 15.12
N SER A 147 -13.24 -19.72 15.35
CA SER A 147 -13.71 -20.06 16.71
C SER A 147 -12.98 -21.27 17.31
N ALA A 148 -12.30 -22.07 16.50
CA ALA A 148 -11.55 -23.26 16.95
C ALA A 148 -10.12 -22.91 17.43
N HIS A 149 -9.71 -21.68 17.28
CA HIS A 149 -8.43 -21.15 17.74
C HIS A 149 -8.64 -20.11 18.83
#